data_16cf1cc6fb398907a4dd9f31d4f5c392
#
_entry.id   16cf1cc6fb398907a4dd9f31d4f5c392
#
_cell.length_a   1.000
_cell.length_b   1.000
_cell.length_c   1.000
_cell.angle_alpha   90.00
_cell.angle_beta   90.00
_cell.angle_gamma   90.00
#
_symmetry.space_group_name_H-M   'P 1'
#
loop_
_entity.id
_entity.type
_entity.pdbx_description
1 polymer ?
#
loop_
_entity_poly.entity_id
_entity_poly.type
_entity_poly.pdbx_seq_one_letter_code
_entity_poly.pdbx_strand_id
1 'polypeptide(L)'
;MLDLHQAWNWLAEARWVTENPTPGACVLSGVSTDTRSVGSGQLFVALRGERFDAHAFIGQALQAGAAALLVDHLTPECRPPLIQVRDTRRALGEIARGWRRQFSVPVIGVTGSNGKTTVKEMIAAILGEAHGTAHRL
;
A
#
# COMPACT_ATOMS: atom_id res chain seq x y z
N MET A 1 9.04 3.03 8.56
CA MET A 1 7.58 3.21 8.60
C MET A 1 7.21 4.29 7.59
N LEU A 2 6.03 4.19 6.99
CA LEU A 2 5.54 5.16 6.00
C LEU A 2 4.71 6.23 6.71
N ASP A 3 5.03 7.51 6.51
CA ASP A 3 4.19 8.61 6.96
C ASP A 3 3.10 8.90 5.91
N LEU A 4 1.87 9.18 6.35
CA LEU A 4 0.75 9.44 5.44
C LEU A 4 0.97 10.68 4.58
N HIS A 5 1.60 11.73 5.14
CA HIS A 5 1.96 12.93 4.40
C HIS A 5 3.03 12.65 3.34
N GLN A 6 3.97 11.74 3.64
CA GLN A 6 4.97 11.28 2.67
C GLN A 6 4.30 10.51 1.52
N ALA A 7 3.35 9.60 1.84
CA ALA A 7 2.56 8.92 0.82
C ALA A 7 1.78 9.90 -0.08
N TRP A 8 1.18 10.92 0.53
CA TRP A 8 0.52 12.00 -0.20
C TRP A 8 1.43 12.70 -1.21
N ASN A 9 2.66 13.03 -0.81
CA ASN A 9 3.62 13.74 -1.68
C ASN A 9 4.04 12.95 -2.92
N TRP A 10 3.78 11.65 -2.95
CA TRP A 10 4.05 10.80 -4.11
C TRP A 10 2.88 10.70 -5.09
N LEU A 11 1.70 11.17 -4.70
CA LEU A 11 0.50 11.13 -5.52
C LEU A 11 0.43 12.33 -6.46
N ALA A 12 0.21 12.06 -7.75
CA ALA A 12 0.15 13.11 -8.77
C ALA A 12 -1.18 13.89 -8.71
N GLU A 13 -2.28 13.19 -8.44
CA GLU A 13 -3.64 13.76 -8.45
C GLU A 13 -4.40 13.29 -7.20
N ALA A 14 -4.15 13.96 -6.07
CA ALA A 14 -4.77 13.63 -4.82
C ALA A 14 -5.37 14.87 -4.15
N ARG A 15 -6.43 14.66 -3.37
CA ARG A 15 -7.07 15.69 -2.57
C ARG A 15 -7.29 15.18 -1.13
N TRP A 16 -6.87 15.98 -0.15
CA TRP A 16 -7.32 15.80 1.21
C TRP A 16 -8.81 16.14 1.29
N VAL A 17 -9.59 15.25 1.89
CA VAL A 17 -11.04 15.49 2.07
C VAL A 17 -11.30 16.27 3.35
N THR A 18 -10.37 16.20 4.28
CA THR A 18 -10.38 16.90 5.57
C THR A 18 -9.08 17.66 5.75
N GLU A 19 -8.87 18.26 6.92
CA GLU A 19 -7.61 18.93 7.21
C GLU A 19 -6.42 17.99 6.98
N ASN A 20 -5.41 18.52 6.29
CA ASN A 20 -4.18 17.80 6.01
C ASN A 20 -3.48 17.51 7.35
N PRO A 21 -3.26 16.24 7.73
CA PRO A 21 -2.51 15.94 8.93
C PRO A 21 -1.10 16.50 8.81
N THR A 22 -0.58 17.05 9.91
CA THR A 22 0.81 17.51 9.95
C THR A 22 1.77 16.36 9.67
N PRO A 23 2.92 16.62 9.01
CA PRO A 23 3.93 15.58 8.80
C PRO A 23 4.28 14.88 10.12
N GLY A 24 4.31 13.55 10.10
CA GLY A 24 4.56 12.72 11.29
C GLY A 24 3.34 12.44 12.17
N ALA A 25 2.20 13.08 11.94
CA ALA A 25 0.99 12.88 12.76
C ALA A 25 0.31 11.53 12.51
N CYS A 26 0.49 10.94 11.33
CA CYS A 26 -0.09 9.65 10.97
C CYS A 26 0.97 8.73 10.36
N VAL A 27 1.60 7.95 11.22
CA VAL A 27 2.60 6.95 10.82
C VAL A 27 1.91 5.62 10.55
N LEU A 28 2.09 5.14 9.33
CA LEU A 28 1.45 3.92 8.86
C LEU A 28 2.35 2.70 9.09
N SER A 29 1.77 1.62 9.62
CA SER A 29 2.44 0.33 9.77
C SER A 29 2.55 -0.44 8.46
N GLY A 30 1.74 -0.08 7.45
CA GLY A 30 1.70 -0.72 6.14
C GLY A 30 0.56 -0.22 5.26
N VAL A 31 0.36 -0.90 4.15
CA VAL A 31 -0.74 -0.65 3.19
C VAL A 31 -1.48 -1.96 2.95
N SER A 32 -2.80 -1.93 2.98
CA SER A 32 -3.64 -3.09 2.67
C SER A 32 -4.74 -2.73 1.67
N THR A 33 -5.09 -3.69 0.83
CA THR A 33 -6.21 -3.61 -0.12
C THR A 33 -7.33 -4.62 0.20
N ASP A 34 -7.15 -5.41 1.26
CA ASP A 34 -8.06 -6.48 1.66
C ASP A 34 -8.46 -6.31 3.14
N THR A 35 -9.77 -6.15 3.38
CA THR A 35 -10.31 -5.96 4.74
C THR A 35 -10.13 -7.17 5.65
N ARG A 36 -9.90 -8.37 5.09
CA ARG A 36 -9.62 -9.60 5.86
C ARG A 36 -8.20 -9.62 6.45
N SER A 37 -7.29 -8.86 5.85
CA SER A 37 -5.87 -8.79 6.24
C SER A 37 -5.45 -7.40 6.72
N VAL A 38 -6.33 -6.40 6.66
CA VAL A 38 -6.01 -5.08 7.17
C VAL A 38 -5.78 -5.13 8.69
N GLY A 39 -4.67 -4.57 9.12
CA GLY A 39 -4.28 -4.49 10.52
C GLY A 39 -4.28 -3.06 11.06
N SER A 40 -4.10 -2.97 12.38
CA SER A 40 -4.03 -1.68 13.06
C SER A 40 -2.90 -0.80 12.51
N GLY A 41 -3.20 0.46 12.29
CA GLY A 41 -2.23 1.45 11.83
C GLY A 41 -1.95 1.41 10.31
N GLN A 42 -2.68 0.63 9.51
CA GLN A 42 -2.46 0.55 8.07
C GLN A 42 -3.27 1.57 7.28
N LEU A 43 -2.77 1.95 6.10
CA LEU A 43 -3.54 2.62 5.06
C LEU A 43 -4.39 1.59 4.33
N PHE A 44 -5.70 1.75 4.39
CA PHE A 44 -6.59 0.95 3.56
C PHE A 44 -6.82 1.63 2.20
N VAL A 45 -6.53 0.92 1.12
CA VAL A 45 -6.73 1.38 -0.26
C VAL A 45 -7.97 0.68 -0.81
N ALA A 46 -9.04 1.43 -1.01
CA ALA A 46 -10.28 0.90 -1.55
C ALA A 46 -10.17 0.72 -3.08
N LEU A 47 -9.74 -0.46 -3.51
CA LEU A 47 -9.65 -0.80 -4.92
C LEU A 47 -11.03 -1.06 -5.51
N ARG A 48 -11.21 -0.61 -6.75
CA ARG A 48 -12.39 -0.87 -7.57
C ARG A 48 -12.03 -1.73 -8.77
N GLY A 49 -12.76 -2.80 -8.99
CA GLY A 49 -12.67 -3.68 -10.14
C GLY A 49 -14.01 -3.75 -10.87
N GLU A 50 -14.07 -4.54 -11.95
CA GLU A 50 -15.30 -4.69 -12.75
C GLU A 50 -16.47 -5.32 -11.95
N ARG A 51 -16.18 -6.22 -11.02
CA ARG A 51 -17.16 -6.99 -10.24
C ARG A 51 -17.07 -6.78 -8.73
N PHE A 52 -16.19 -5.91 -8.28
CA PHE A 52 -15.90 -5.73 -6.87
C PHE A 52 -15.55 -4.28 -6.59
N ASP A 53 -16.16 -3.72 -5.54
CA ASP A 53 -15.87 -2.38 -5.05
C ASP A 53 -15.55 -2.44 -3.56
N ALA A 54 -14.28 -2.20 -3.22
CA ALA A 54 -13.82 -2.24 -1.84
C ALA A 54 -14.36 -1.08 -0.98
N HIS A 55 -14.96 -0.06 -1.59
CA HIS A 55 -15.60 1.03 -0.83
C HIS A 55 -16.78 0.54 0.02
N ALA A 56 -17.45 -0.53 -0.39
CA ALA A 56 -18.50 -1.18 0.41
C ALA A 56 -18.00 -1.77 1.74
N PHE A 57 -16.69 -1.90 1.91
CA PHE A 57 -16.07 -2.52 3.09
C PHE A 57 -15.24 -1.55 3.93
N ILE A 58 -15.36 -0.24 3.70
CA ILE A 58 -14.65 0.80 4.46
C ILE A 58 -14.94 0.69 5.95
N GLY A 59 -16.21 0.48 6.33
CA GLY A 59 -16.59 0.29 7.72
C GLY A 59 -15.85 -0.88 8.39
N GLN A 60 -15.69 -2.00 7.69
CA GLN A 60 -14.94 -3.15 8.20
C GLN A 60 -13.44 -2.84 8.33
N ALA A 61 -12.85 -2.13 7.37
CA ALA A 61 -11.46 -1.73 7.43
C ALA A 61 -11.19 -0.81 8.64
N LEU A 62 -12.08 0.13 8.91
CA LEU A 62 -11.98 1.01 10.08
C LEU A 62 -12.14 0.24 11.41
N GLN A 63 -13.08 -0.70 11.47
CA GLN A 63 -13.25 -1.58 12.65
C GLN A 63 -12.02 -2.46 12.89
N ALA A 64 -11.35 -2.89 11.83
CA ALA A 64 -10.09 -3.64 11.92
C ALA A 64 -8.87 -2.77 12.28
N GLY A 65 -9.04 -1.46 12.39
CA GLY A 65 -8.01 -0.53 12.87
C GLY A 65 -7.22 0.18 11.76
N ALA A 66 -7.77 0.27 10.54
CA ALA A 66 -7.16 1.11 9.51
C ALA A 66 -6.98 2.54 10.02
N ALA A 67 -5.76 3.07 9.91
CA ALA A 67 -5.41 4.41 10.40
C ALA A 67 -5.74 5.51 9.39
N ALA A 68 -5.84 5.16 8.11
CA ALA A 68 -6.15 6.10 7.04
C ALA A 68 -6.81 5.37 5.86
N LEU A 69 -7.48 6.13 5.02
CA LEU A 69 -8.18 5.64 3.83
C LEU A 69 -7.65 6.31 2.56
N LEU A 70 -7.54 5.54 1.48
CA LEU A 70 -7.34 6.02 0.12
C LEU A 70 -8.51 5.55 -0.75
N VAL A 71 -9.29 6.48 -1.29
CA VAL A 71 -10.55 6.22 -1.99
C VAL A 71 -10.65 6.98 -3.31
N ASP A 72 -11.47 6.52 -4.25
CA ASP A 72 -11.81 7.29 -5.46
C ASP A 72 -13.13 8.06 -5.31
N HIS A 73 -14.04 7.61 -4.45
CA HIS A 73 -15.26 8.32 -4.10
C HIS A 73 -15.58 8.21 -2.61
N LEU A 74 -16.42 9.11 -2.12
CA LEU A 74 -16.80 9.14 -0.71
C LEU A 74 -18.02 8.28 -0.47
N THR A 75 -18.01 7.54 0.64
CA THR A 75 -19.16 6.84 1.20
C THR A 75 -19.49 7.41 2.58
N PRO A 76 -20.71 7.18 3.12
CA PRO A 76 -21.09 7.65 4.46
C PRO A 76 -20.20 7.12 5.59
N GLU A 77 -19.49 6.01 5.34
CA GLU A 77 -18.60 5.36 6.31
C GLU A 77 -17.18 5.93 6.31
N CYS A 78 -16.81 6.73 5.29
CA CYS A 78 -15.51 7.36 5.24
C CYS A 78 -15.23 8.23 6.47
N ARG A 79 -14.06 8.07 7.05
CA ARG A 79 -13.57 8.85 8.21
C ARG A 79 -12.14 9.32 7.94
N PRO A 80 -11.78 10.52 8.44
CA PRO A 80 -10.40 11.01 8.37
C PRO A 80 -9.44 10.18 9.25
N PRO A 81 -8.16 10.12 8.91
CA PRO A 81 -7.50 10.70 7.74
C PRO A 81 -7.89 10.04 6.43
N LEU A 82 -8.16 10.84 5.39
CA LEU A 82 -8.74 10.36 4.14
C LEU A 82 -8.15 11.13 2.94
N ILE A 83 -7.59 10.38 2.00
CA ILE A 83 -7.10 10.87 0.71
C ILE A 83 -8.05 10.42 -0.39
N GLN A 84 -8.54 11.36 -1.17
CA GLN A 84 -9.32 11.08 -2.37
C GLN A 84 -8.45 11.23 -3.61
N VAL A 85 -8.52 10.26 -4.52
CA VAL A 85 -7.81 10.21 -5.80
C VAL A 85 -8.79 9.88 -6.93
N ARG A 86 -8.38 10.01 -8.17
CA ARG A 86 -9.22 9.60 -9.31
C ARG A 86 -9.21 8.10 -9.56
N ASP A 87 -8.08 7.45 -9.27
CA ASP A 87 -7.87 6.01 -9.50
C ASP A 87 -7.01 5.46 -8.37
N THR A 88 -7.61 4.66 -7.50
CA THR A 88 -6.95 4.08 -6.32
C THR A 88 -5.87 3.06 -6.70
N ARG A 89 -6.02 2.35 -7.84
CA ARG A 89 -5.01 1.40 -8.32
C ARG A 89 -3.76 2.12 -8.79
N ARG A 90 -3.91 3.20 -9.56
CA ARG A 90 -2.82 4.05 -9.99
C ARG A 90 -2.11 4.69 -8.79
N ALA A 91 -2.87 5.25 -7.87
CA ALA A 91 -2.35 5.87 -6.65
C ALA A 91 -1.55 4.87 -5.79
N LEU A 92 -2.03 3.63 -5.64
CA LEU A 92 -1.28 2.57 -4.98
C LEU A 92 0.09 2.32 -5.67
N GLY A 93 0.11 2.31 -7.00
CA GLY A 93 1.35 2.19 -7.77
C GLY A 93 2.31 3.37 -7.57
N GLU A 94 1.78 4.59 -7.46
CA GLU A 94 2.56 5.81 -7.18
C GLU A 94 3.18 5.77 -5.77
N ILE A 95 2.41 5.34 -4.76
CA ILE A 95 2.90 5.12 -3.39
C ILE A 95 4.00 4.03 -3.38
N ALA A 96 3.76 2.89 -4.03
CA ALA A 96 4.73 1.81 -4.11
C ALA A 96 6.03 2.26 -4.80
N ARG A 97 5.93 3.05 -5.88
CA ARG A 97 7.09 3.64 -6.57
C ARG A 97 7.84 4.62 -5.66
N GLY A 98 7.13 5.49 -4.94
CA GLY A 98 7.73 6.43 -4.00
C GLY A 98 8.46 5.71 -2.88
N TRP A 99 7.83 4.70 -2.31
CA TRP A 99 8.43 3.83 -1.29
C TRP A 99 9.68 3.12 -1.81
N ARG A 100 9.60 2.48 -2.99
CA ARG A 100 10.72 1.78 -3.61
C ARG A 100 11.95 2.68 -3.84
N ARG A 101 11.73 3.94 -4.19
CA ARG A 101 12.81 4.91 -4.46
C ARG A 101 13.64 5.29 -3.23
N GLN A 102 13.18 4.99 -2.05
CA GLN A 102 13.93 5.23 -0.81
C GLN A 102 15.04 4.21 -0.57
N PHE A 103 15.05 3.13 -1.36
CA PHE A 103 16.02 2.03 -1.21
C PHE A 103 16.87 1.90 -2.45
N SER A 104 18.18 1.86 -2.27
CA SER A 104 19.18 1.66 -3.35
C SER A 104 19.55 0.19 -3.55
N VAL A 105 18.69 -0.74 -3.10
CA VAL A 105 18.93 -2.18 -3.24
C VAL A 105 18.60 -2.67 -4.65
N PRO A 106 19.35 -3.64 -5.20
CA PRO A 106 18.99 -4.31 -6.45
C PRO A 106 17.64 -5.02 -6.33
N VAL A 107 16.85 -4.99 -7.40
CA VAL A 107 15.61 -5.73 -7.50
C VAL A 107 15.68 -6.66 -8.70
N ILE A 108 15.46 -7.95 -8.46
CA ILE A 108 15.45 -8.99 -9.48
C ILE A 108 14.01 -9.38 -9.76
N GLY A 109 13.52 -9.08 -10.97
CA GLY A 109 12.20 -9.48 -11.44
C GLY A 109 12.26 -10.83 -12.14
N VAL A 110 11.40 -11.77 -11.74
CA VAL A 110 11.24 -13.07 -12.40
C VAL A 110 9.89 -13.12 -13.09
N THR A 111 9.92 -13.30 -14.42
CA THR A 111 8.72 -13.42 -15.26
C THR A 111 8.73 -14.74 -16.03
N GLY A 112 7.56 -15.18 -16.50
CA GLY A 112 7.40 -16.40 -17.29
C GLY A 112 6.07 -17.09 -17.01
N SER A 113 5.66 -18.02 -17.86
CA SER A 113 4.43 -18.81 -17.69
C SER A 113 4.55 -19.87 -16.57
N ASN A 114 5.72 -20.51 -16.43
CA ASN A 114 5.98 -21.56 -15.45
C ASN A 114 7.31 -21.31 -14.72
N GLY A 115 7.47 -21.91 -13.55
CA GLY A 115 8.74 -21.95 -12.81
C GLY A 115 9.15 -20.67 -12.08
N LYS A 116 8.33 -19.60 -12.10
CA LYS A 116 8.66 -18.33 -11.43
C LYS A 116 9.00 -18.50 -9.95
N THR A 117 8.19 -19.22 -9.22
CA THR A 117 8.41 -19.48 -7.79
C THR A 117 9.70 -20.26 -7.56
N THR A 118 9.95 -21.31 -8.34
CA THR A 118 11.18 -22.12 -8.24
C THR A 118 12.41 -21.27 -8.50
N VAL A 119 12.43 -20.49 -9.57
CA VAL A 119 13.55 -19.61 -9.90
C VAL A 119 13.77 -18.56 -8.81
N LYS A 120 12.72 -17.96 -8.29
CA LYS A 120 12.78 -17.00 -7.16
C LYS A 120 13.45 -17.66 -5.93
N GLU A 121 13.01 -18.88 -5.56
CA GLU A 121 13.57 -19.59 -4.40
C GLU A 121 15.04 -19.98 -4.63
N MET A 122 15.41 -20.37 -5.84
CA MET A 122 16.81 -20.67 -6.17
C MET A 122 17.69 -19.43 -6.04
N ILE A 123 17.26 -18.28 -6.60
CA ILE A 123 17.97 -17.01 -6.47
C ILE A 123 18.11 -16.62 -4.98
N ALA A 124 17.01 -16.73 -4.21
CA ALA A 124 17.02 -16.42 -2.79
C ALA A 124 17.97 -17.30 -1.99
N ALA A 125 18.04 -18.61 -2.32
CA ALA A 125 18.97 -19.55 -1.69
C ALA A 125 20.44 -19.18 -1.98
N ILE A 126 20.78 -18.90 -3.25
CA ILE A 126 22.13 -18.51 -3.66
C ILE A 126 22.57 -17.19 -2.99
N LEU A 127 21.69 -16.19 -2.98
CA LEU A 127 21.98 -14.91 -2.33
C LEU A 127 22.07 -15.05 -0.81
N GLY A 128 21.24 -15.90 -0.20
CA GLY A 128 21.29 -16.21 1.21
C GLY A 128 22.61 -16.87 1.64
N GLU A 129 23.13 -17.78 0.82
CA GLU A 129 24.42 -18.43 1.07
C GLU A 129 25.59 -17.42 0.90
N ALA A 130 25.52 -16.57 -0.13
CA ALA A 130 26.59 -15.63 -0.45
C ALA A 130 26.65 -14.42 0.52
N HIS A 131 25.51 -13.97 1.04
CA HIS A 131 25.39 -12.70 1.79
C HIS A 131 24.74 -12.84 3.18
N GLY A 132 24.41 -14.05 3.61
CA GLY A 132 23.69 -14.31 4.84
C GLY A 132 22.16 -14.17 4.70
N THR A 133 21.42 -14.73 5.66
CA THR A 133 19.94 -14.87 5.60
C THR A 133 19.14 -13.57 5.79
N ALA A 134 19.78 -12.42 5.86
CA ALA A 134 19.16 -11.13 6.24
C ALA A 134 18.22 -10.50 5.19
N HIS A 135 17.96 -11.12 4.05
CA HIS A 135 17.30 -10.47 2.91
C HIS A 135 16.13 -11.25 2.29
N ARG A 136 15.35 -11.96 3.11
CA ARG A 136 14.03 -12.46 2.65
C ARG A 136 12.96 -11.41 2.87
N LEU A 137 12.49 -10.84 1.79
CA LEU A 137 11.20 -10.11 1.74
C LEU A 137 10.09 -11.07 1.32
#